data_52e9aaa7396277f7390dc58550c92425
#
_entry.id   52e9aaa7396277f7390dc58550c92425
#
_cell.length_a   1.000
_cell.length_b   1.000
_cell.length_c   1.000
_cell.angle_alpha   90.00
_cell.angle_beta   90.00
_cell.angle_gamma   90.00
#
_symmetry.space_group_name_H-M   'P 1'
#
loop_
_entity.id
_entity.type
_entity.pdbx_description
1 polymer ?
#
loop_
_entity_poly.entity_id
_entity_poly.type
_entity_poly.pdbx_seq_one_letter_code
_entity_poly.pdbx_strand_id
1 'polypeptide(L)'
;MKKFLVGLIIFIVIVVAMLVQINLLSVVTLFGTAANIGIVLTTGIGLMCGKEVGGIIGGIYGLLCDIVFGKAIGIYLMLYMLTGYLSGKIGKGFSKENKTTMIMMVSVSGILFNLAFLLVARMVYDYDTSFLYSIFTILKETIYNLIIAGILFKPMLLLAEIINKSKNSYYLL
;
A
#
# COMPACT_ATOMS: atom_id res chain seq x y z
N MET A 1 -4.45 -15.07 22.99
CA MET A 1 -5.58 -15.26 22.06
C MET A 1 -5.91 -14.03 21.23
N LYS A 2 -6.22 -12.84 21.80
CA LYS A 2 -6.61 -11.64 21.03
C LYS A 2 -5.58 -11.19 19.98
N LYS A 3 -4.27 -11.25 20.28
CA LYS A 3 -3.19 -10.83 19.35
C LYS A 3 -3.06 -11.76 18.13
N PHE A 4 -3.15 -13.06 18.37
CA PHE A 4 -3.14 -14.05 17.28
C PHE A 4 -4.30 -13.83 16.32
N LEU A 5 -5.48 -13.54 16.88
CA LEU A 5 -6.68 -13.22 16.10
C LEU A 5 -6.50 -11.97 15.23
N VAL A 6 -5.91 -10.90 15.80
CA VAL A 6 -5.62 -9.66 15.05
C VAL A 6 -4.59 -9.91 13.94
N GLY A 7 -3.54 -10.68 14.23
CA GLY A 7 -2.56 -11.07 13.20
C GLY A 7 -3.20 -11.86 12.06
N LEU A 8 -4.11 -12.79 12.39
CA LEU A 8 -4.86 -13.56 11.40
C LEU A 8 -5.77 -12.68 10.55
N ILE A 9 -6.48 -11.73 11.17
CA ILE A 9 -7.33 -10.75 10.43
C ILE A 9 -6.48 -9.94 9.46
N ILE A 10 -5.34 -9.41 9.90
CA ILE A 10 -4.42 -8.63 9.05
C ILE A 10 -3.95 -9.49 7.87
N PHE A 11 -3.55 -10.72 8.13
CA PHE A 11 -3.09 -11.65 7.08
C PHE A 11 -4.19 -11.92 6.06
N ILE A 12 -5.41 -12.20 6.51
CA ILE A 12 -6.57 -12.39 5.62
C ILE A 12 -6.81 -11.14 4.77
N VAL A 13 -6.78 -9.94 5.36
CA VAL A 13 -6.96 -8.68 4.63
C VAL A 13 -5.89 -8.51 3.56
N ILE A 14 -4.64 -8.82 3.87
CA ILE A 14 -3.52 -8.75 2.92
C ILE A 14 -3.75 -9.70 1.74
N VAL A 15 -4.10 -10.96 2.03
CA VAL A 15 -4.37 -11.97 1.00
C VAL A 15 -5.57 -11.56 0.13
N VAL A 16 -6.66 -11.12 0.74
CA VAL A 16 -7.84 -10.63 0.00
C VAL A 16 -7.49 -9.44 -0.88
N ALA A 17 -6.75 -8.45 -0.35
CA ALA A 17 -6.31 -7.30 -1.13
C ALA A 17 -5.47 -7.73 -2.34
N MET A 18 -4.62 -8.72 -2.18
CA MET A 18 -3.80 -9.27 -3.26
C MET A 18 -4.65 -10.01 -4.30
N LEU A 19 -5.59 -10.86 -3.87
CA LEU A 19 -6.50 -11.54 -4.79
C LEU A 19 -7.36 -10.56 -5.59
N VAL A 20 -7.83 -9.49 -4.95
CA VAL A 20 -8.56 -8.41 -5.64
C VAL A 20 -7.65 -7.69 -6.63
N GLN A 21 -6.40 -7.41 -6.28
CA GLN A 21 -5.41 -6.81 -7.17
C GLN A 21 -5.20 -7.67 -8.42
N ILE A 22 -5.01 -8.98 -8.26
CA ILE A 22 -4.72 -9.90 -9.37
C ILE A 22 -5.94 -10.05 -10.29
N ASN A 23 -7.12 -10.31 -9.72
CA ASN A 23 -8.27 -10.77 -10.50
C ASN A 23 -9.18 -9.63 -10.97
N LEU A 24 -9.51 -8.68 -10.13
CA LEU A 24 -10.49 -7.65 -10.46
C LEU A 24 -9.87 -6.42 -11.13
N LEU A 25 -8.77 -5.92 -10.60
CA LEU A 25 -8.18 -4.69 -11.12
C LEU A 25 -7.34 -4.91 -12.38
N SER A 26 -6.80 -6.11 -12.58
CA SER A 26 -6.13 -6.46 -13.84
C SER A 26 -7.12 -6.64 -15.00
N VAL A 27 -8.36 -7.04 -14.71
CA VAL A 27 -9.45 -7.13 -15.71
C VAL A 27 -10.05 -5.76 -16.01
N VAL A 28 -10.16 -4.88 -15.01
CA VAL A 28 -10.68 -3.50 -15.14
C VAL A 28 -9.53 -2.53 -15.43
N THR A 29 -8.69 -2.85 -16.40
CA THR A 29 -7.69 -1.90 -16.90
C THR A 29 -8.35 -0.90 -17.83
N LEU A 30 -8.80 0.22 -17.31
CA LEU A 30 -9.21 1.34 -18.14
C LEU A 30 -7.94 2.00 -18.70
N PHE A 31 -7.85 2.09 -20.03
CA PHE A 31 -6.71 2.71 -20.72
C PHE A 31 -5.34 2.07 -20.43
N GLY A 32 -5.29 0.75 -20.18
CA GLY A 32 -4.05 0.00 -20.01
C GLY A 32 -3.36 0.16 -18.65
N THR A 33 -4.06 0.67 -17.63
CA THR A 33 -3.50 0.86 -16.27
C THR A 33 -4.55 0.46 -15.23
N ALA A 34 -4.12 -0.20 -14.16
CA ALA A 34 -4.94 -0.58 -13.02
C ALA A 34 -4.53 0.19 -11.76
N ALA A 35 -5.47 0.32 -10.81
CA ALA A 35 -5.14 0.84 -9.47
C ALA A 35 -4.23 -0.14 -8.72
N ASN A 36 -3.41 0.38 -7.82
CA ASN A 36 -2.54 -0.40 -6.95
C ASN A 36 -3.08 -0.42 -5.50
N ILE A 37 -3.86 -1.46 -5.18
CA ILE A 37 -4.44 -1.63 -3.84
C ILE A 37 -3.36 -1.71 -2.76
N GLY A 38 -2.20 -2.28 -3.08
CA GLY A 38 -1.09 -2.39 -2.14
C GLY A 38 -0.60 -1.02 -1.66
N ILE A 39 -0.48 -0.04 -2.55
CA ILE A 39 -0.11 1.34 -2.19
C ILE A 39 -1.17 1.94 -1.26
N VAL A 40 -2.45 1.79 -1.60
CA VAL A 40 -3.56 2.32 -0.79
C VAL A 40 -3.57 1.68 0.60
N LEU A 41 -3.44 0.36 0.67
CA LEU A 41 -3.45 -0.42 1.91
C LEU A 41 -2.26 -0.04 2.80
N THR A 42 -1.04 -0.11 2.28
CA THR A 42 0.19 0.11 3.06
C THR A 42 0.32 1.56 3.53
N THR A 43 -0.01 2.53 2.65
CA THR A 43 -0.04 3.96 3.00
C THR A 43 -1.08 4.25 4.07
N GLY A 44 -2.31 3.77 3.90
CA GLY A 44 -3.39 4.06 4.84
C GLY A 44 -3.17 3.42 6.21
N ILE A 45 -2.71 2.16 6.26
CA ILE A 45 -2.37 1.53 7.55
C ILE A 45 -1.15 2.21 8.17
N GLY A 46 -0.14 2.57 7.39
CA GLY A 46 1.00 3.35 7.88
C GLY A 46 0.54 4.65 8.53
N LEU A 47 -0.30 5.43 7.86
CA LEU A 47 -0.88 6.68 8.36
C LEU A 47 -1.65 6.47 9.67
N MET A 48 -2.52 5.46 9.74
CA MET A 48 -3.45 5.24 10.85
C MET A 48 -2.83 4.52 12.06
N CYS A 49 -1.93 3.55 11.82
CA CYS A 49 -1.37 2.68 12.86
C CYS A 49 0.11 3.00 13.19
N GLY A 50 0.75 3.84 12.38
CA GLY A 50 2.13 4.29 12.58
C GLY A 50 3.16 3.49 11.76
N LYS A 51 4.39 4.02 11.76
CA LYS A 51 5.49 3.60 10.86
C LYS A 51 5.86 2.11 10.95
N GLU A 52 5.87 1.55 12.17
CA GLU A 52 6.28 0.16 12.39
C GLU A 52 5.25 -0.82 11.79
N VAL A 53 3.97 -0.57 12.09
CA VAL A 53 2.87 -1.41 11.57
C VAL A 53 2.76 -1.28 10.05
N GLY A 54 2.84 -0.05 9.53
CA GLY A 54 2.84 0.20 8.09
C GLY A 54 4.00 -0.48 7.38
N GLY A 55 5.21 -0.42 7.94
CA GLY A 55 6.38 -1.09 7.39
C GLY A 55 6.25 -2.62 7.38
N ILE A 56 5.78 -3.22 8.48
CA ILE A 56 5.58 -4.68 8.57
C ILE A 56 4.52 -5.15 7.55
N ILE A 57 3.37 -4.48 7.51
CA ILE A 57 2.28 -4.85 6.59
C ILE A 57 2.71 -4.62 5.14
N GLY A 58 3.43 -3.52 4.86
CA GLY A 58 4.00 -3.27 3.54
C GLY A 58 5.02 -4.34 3.13
N GLY A 59 5.89 -4.76 4.04
CA GLY A 59 6.85 -5.83 3.80
C GLY A 59 6.18 -7.17 3.50
N ILE A 60 5.16 -7.56 4.27
CA ILE A 60 4.40 -8.80 4.04
C ILE A 60 3.67 -8.74 2.68
N TYR A 61 2.97 -7.64 2.39
CA TYR A 61 2.30 -7.46 1.10
C TYR A 61 3.29 -7.49 -0.07
N GLY A 62 4.41 -6.76 0.06
CA GLY A 62 5.46 -6.71 -0.95
C GLY A 62 6.13 -8.06 -1.19
N LEU A 63 6.36 -8.86 -0.14
CA LEU A 63 6.88 -10.23 -0.27
C LEU A 63 5.94 -11.13 -1.07
N LEU A 64 4.63 -11.03 -0.82
CA LEU A 64 3.64 -11.74 -1.62
C LEU A 64 3.64 -11.29 -3.09
N CYS A 65 3.80 -9.97 -3.32
CA CYS A 65 3.95 -9.44 -4.69
C CYS A 65 5.21 -9.97 -5.38
N ASP A 66 6.34 -10.05 -4.66
CA ASP A 66 7.58 -10.63 -5.21
C ASP A 66 7.39 -12.09 -5.62
N ILE A 67 6.66 -12.87 -4.83
CA ILE A 67 6.38 -14.30 -5.13
C ILE A 67 5.48 -14.45 -6.37
N VAL A 68 4.49 -13.57 -6.52
CA VAL A 68 3.47 -13.71 -7.58
C VAL A 68 3.88 -13.00 -8.88
N PHE A 69 4.48 -11.84 -8.80
CA PHE A 69 4.78 -10.98 -9.95
C PHE A 69 6.27 -10.76 -10.18
N GLY A 70 7.10 -11.02 -9.16
CA GLY A 70 8.51 -10.65 -9.18
C GLY A 70 9.34 -11.54 -10.07
N LYS A 71 10.18 -10.93 -10.94
CA LYS A 71 11.31 -11.61 -11.56
C LYS A 71 12.53 -11.66 -10.63
N ALA A 72 12.59 -10.77 -9.63
CA ALA A 72 13.61 -10.72 -8.61
C ALA A 72 12.95 -10.51 -7.23
N ILE A 73 13.30 -11.36 -6.27
CA ILE A 73 12.75 -11.30 -4.90
C ILE A 73 13.36 -10.11 -4.15
N GLY A 74 12.50 -9.33 -3.48
CA GLY A 74 12.91 -8.24 -2.59
C GLY A 74 12.60 -6.84 -3.10
N ILE A 75 12.31 -6.66 -4.40
CA ILE A 75 12.02 -5.34 -4.98
C ILE A 75 10.69 -4.80 -4.44
N TYR A 76 9.60 -5.55 -4.60
CA TYR A 76 8.29 -5.14 -4.09
C TYR A 76 8.27 -5.11 -2.57
N LEU A 77 8.96 -6.07 -1.91
CA LEU A 77 9.11 -6.08 -0.45
C LEU A 77 9.69 -4.75 0.05
N MET A 78 10.81 -4.30 -0.51
CA MET A 78 11.45 -3.05 -0.10
C MET A 78 10.57 -1.84 -0.40
N LEU A 79 9.99 -1.76 -1.59
CA LEU A 79 9.18 -0.61 -2.00
C LEU A 79 7.92 -0.46 -1.14
N TYR A 80 7.16 -1.53 -0.91
CA TYR A 80 5.96 -1.46 -0.05
C TYR A 80 6.29 -1.27 1.42
N MET A 81 7.38 -1.88 1.92
CA MET A 81 7.86 -1.66 3.28
C MET A 81 8.22 -0.19 3.52
N LEU A 82 8.99 0.40 2.61
CA LEU A 82 9.35 1.83 2.67
C LEU A 82 8.11 2.72 2.56
N THR A 83 7.19 2.43 1.66
CA THR A 83 5.95 3.18 1.49
C THR A 83 5.14 3.20 2.78
N GLY A 84 4.90 2.04 3.40
CA GLY A 84 4.17 1.95 4.66
C GLY A 84 4.91 2.62 5.84
N TYR A 85 6.22 2.44 5.92
CA TYR A 85 7.04 3.06 6.96
C TYR A 85 7.06 4.59 6.86
N LEU A 86 7.33 5.13 5.67
CA LEU A 86 7.41 6.57 5.44
C LEU A 86 6.05 7.24 5.64
N SER A 87 4.97 6.64 5.15
CA SER A 87 3.61 7.13 5.35
C SER A 87 3.27 7.22 6.84
N GLY A 88 3.65 6.21 7.64
CA GLY A 88 3.44 6.24 9.08
C GLY A 88 4.37 7.21 9.82
N LYS A 89 5.57 7.48 9.30
CA LYS A 89 6.50 8.46 9.86
C LYS A 89 6.02 9.89 9.62
N ILE A 90 5.63 10.20 8.38
CA ILE A 90 5.14 11.52 7.97
C ILE A 90 3.76 11.78 8.57
N GLY A 91 2.91 10.76 8.63
CA GLY A 91 1.54 10.83 9.13
C GLY A 91 1.39 11.20 10.62
N LYS A 92 2.48 11.20 11.40
CA LYS A 92 2.44 11.59 12.83
C LYS A 92 1.92 13.01 13.08
N GLY A 93 2.12 13.92 12.12
CA GLY A 93 1.67 15.32 12.20
C GLY A 93 0.27 15.58 11.64
N PHE A 94 -0.40 14.56 11.11
CA PHE A 94 -1.68 14.71 10.42
C PHE A 94 -2.82 14.00 11.14
N SER A 95 -4.05 14.48 10.92
CA SER A 95 -5.26 13.82 11.42
C SER A 95 -5.48 12.50 10.72
N LYS A 96 -5.41 11.40 11.48
CA LYS A 96 -5.51 10.03 10.99
C LYS A 96 -6.91 9.64 10.50
N GLU A 97 -7.92 10.37 10.97
CA GLU A 97 -9.34 10.14 10.68
C GLU A 97 -9.84 11.03 9.52
N ASN A 98 -8.96 11.84 8.94
CA ASN A 98 -9.33 12.74 7.86
C ASN A 98 -9.13 12.04 6.50
N LYS A 99 -10.24 11.86 5.78
CA LYS A 99 -10.24 11.27 4.44
C LYS A 99 -9.33 12.03 3.46
N THR A 100 -9.31 13.35 3.53
CA THR A 100 -8.46 14.18 2.67
C THR A 100 -6.98 13.91 2.91
N THR A 101 -6.57 13.76 4.18
CA THR A 101 -5.19 13.39 4.54
C THR A 101 -4.79 12.05 3.93
N MET A 102 -5.66 11.05 4.01
CA MET A 102 -5.39 9.73 3.40
C MET A 102 -5.24 9.84 1.88
N ILE A 103 -6.14 10.57 1.21
CA ILE A 103 -6.10 10.78 -0.24
C ILE A 103 -4.80 11.45 -0.64
N MET A 104 -4.38 12.53 0.04
CA MET A 104 -3.11 13.23 -0.22
C MET A 104 -1.91 12.29 -0.01
N MET A 105 -1.88 11.54 1.08
CA MET A 105 -0.79 10.60 1.37
C MET A 105 -0.71 9.48 0.34
N VAL A 106 -1.83 8.93 -0.10
CA VAL A 106 -1.87 7.90 -1.16
C VAL A 106 -1.37 8.46 -2.49
N SER A 107 -1.72 9.72 -2.84
CA SER A 107 -1.21 10.36 -4.06
C SER A 107 0.31 10.48 -4.05
N VAL A 108 0.86 11.05 -2.99
CA VAL A 108 2.32 11.25 -2.85
C VAL A 108 3.06 9.92 -2.82
N SER A 109 2.57 8.99 -2.00
CA SER A 109 3.18 7.66 -1.89
C SER A 109 3.11 6.88 -3.20
N GLY A 110 2.00 6.97 -3.94
CA GLY A 110 1.83 6.31 -5.22
C GLY A 110 2.80 6.83 -6.28
N ILE A 111 2.95 8.14 -6.38
CA ILE A 111 3.91 8.74 -7.31
C ILE A 111 5.34 8.33 -6.95
N LEU A 112 5.73 8.41 -5.68
CA LEU A 112 7.07 8.04 -5.23
C LEU A 112 7.34 6.54 -5.44
N PHE A 113 6.38 5.68 -5.14
CA PHE A 113 6.47 4.24 -5.38
C PHE A 113 6.73 3.93 -6.86
N ASN A 114 5.91 4.51 -7.75
CA ASN A 114 6.02 4.26 -9.18
C ASN A 114 7.32 4.81 -9.78
N LEU A 115 7.78 5.98 -9.33
CA LEU A 115 9.08 6.53 -9.74
C LEU A 115 10.22 5.60 -9.30
N ALA A 116 10.21 5.17 -8.04
CA ALA A 116 11.21 4.23 -7.53
C ALA A 116 11.16 2.88 -8.25
N PHE A 117 9.96 2.35 -8.49
CA PHE A 117 9.79 1.12 -9.27
C PHE A 117 10.31 1.25 -10.70
N LEU A 118 10.04 2.38 -11.37
CA LEU A 118 10.53 2.66 -12.73
C LEU A 118 12.07 2.67 -12.79
N LEU A 119 12.72 3.30 -11.80
CA LEU A 119 14.18 3.31 -11.71
C LEU A 119 14.74 1.89 -11.55
N VAL A 120 14.19 1.11 -10.62
CA VAL A 120 14.60 -0.27 -10.38
C VAL A 120 14.30 -1.15 -11.61
N ALA A 121 13.13 -0.98 -12.23
CA ALA A 121 12.74 -1.74 -13.41
C ALA A 121 13.68 -1.51 -14.60
N ARG A 122 14.17 -0.29 -14.80
CA ARG A 122 15.17 0.02 -15.82
C ARG A 122 16.53 -0.63 -15.53
N MET A 123 16.92 -0.66 -14.24
CA MET A 123 18.22 -1.23 -13.84
C MET A 123 18.24 -2.76 -13.87
N VAL A 124 17.12 -3.40 -13.52
CA VAL A 124 17.05 -4.86 -13.31
C VAL A 124 16.42 -5.60 -14.48
N TYR A 125 15.49 -4.98 -15.19
CA TYR A 125 14.66 -5.65 -16.21
C TYR A 125 14.90 -5.16 -17.63
N ASP A 126 15.87 -4.24 -17.87
CA ASP A 126 16.09 -3.57 -19.16
C ASP A 126 14.78 -3.01 -19.76
N TYR A 127 13.95 -2.43 -18.87
CA TYR A 127 12.62 -1.95 -19.21
C TYR A 127 12.73 -0.65 -20.01
N ASP A 128 12.79 -0.75 -21.33
CA ASP A 128 12.97 0.36 -22.25
C ASP A 128 11.61 0.91 -22.73
N THR A 129 10.95 1.67 -21.87
CA THR A 129 9.73 2.41 -22.24
C THR A 129 9.99 3.89 -22.34
N SER A 130 9.27 4.55 -23.27
CA SER A 130 9.32 6.02 -23.38
C SER A 130 9.01 6.68 -22.04
N PHE A 131 9.81 7.67 -21.65
CA PHE A 131 9.65 8.43 -20.43
C PHE A 131 8.25 9.08 -20.33
N LEU A 132 7.76 9.63 -21.44
CA LEU A 132 6.43 10.23 -21.51
C LEU A 132 5.32 9.20 -21.25
N TYR A 133 5.43 8.00 -21.82
CA TYR A 133 4.47 6.92 -21.56
C TYR A 133 4.44 6.53 -20.07
N SER A 134 5.60 6.44 -19.43
CA SER A 134 5.69 6.14 -18.00
C SER A 134 5.02 7.19 -17.14
N ILE A 135 5.21 8.49 -17.44
CA ILE A 135 4.55 9.58 -16.72
C ILE A 135 3.02 9.49 -16.86
N PHE A 136 2.50 9.29 -18.07
CA PHE A 136 1.05 9.14 -18.26
C PHE A 136 0.47 7.94 -17.51
N THR A 137 1.20 6.83 -17.46
CA THR A 137 0.81 5.64 -16.71
C THR A 137 0.74 5.91 -15.20
N ILE A 138 1.76 6.59 -14.64
CA ILE A 138 1.81 6.99 -13.23
C ILE A 138 0.64 7.92 -12.87
N LEU A 139 0.32 8.90 -13.72
CA LEU A 139 -0.80 9.80 -13.48
C LEU A 139 -2.14 9.07 -13.47
N LYS A 140 -2.39 8.18 -14.44
CA LYS A 140 -3.60 7.36 -14.49
C LYS A 140 -3.73 6.46 -13.26
N GLU A 141 -2.68 5.74 -12.91
CA GLU A 141 -2.66 4.89 -11.72
C GLU A 141 -2.94 5.71 -10.46
N THR A 142 -2.36 6.91 -10.34
CA THR A 142 -2.60 7.80 -9.21
C THR A 142 -4.09 8.15 -9.10
N ILE A 143 -4.75 8.50 -10.20
CA ILE A 143 -6.20 8.79 -10.21
C ILE A 143 -7.01 7.59 -9.73
N TYR A 144 -6.68 6.38 -10.21
CA TYR A 144 -7.37 5.16 -9.77
C TYR A 144 -7.12 4.86 -8.29
N ASN A 145 -5.91 5.06 -7.81
CA ASN A 145 -5.56 4.91 -6.40
C ASN A 145 -6.36 5.87 -5.51
N LEU A 146 -6.63 7.10 -5.97
CA LEU A 146 -7.48 8.07 -5.25
C LEU A 146 -8.92 7.57 -5.09
N ILE A 147 -9.49 7.02 -6.16
CA ILE A 147 -10.85 6.47 -6.13
C ILE A 147 -10.92 5.31 -5.13
N ILE A 148 -9.97 4.37 -5.22
CA ILE A 148 -9.89 3.21 -4.32
C ILE A 148 -9.65 3.67 -2.87
N ALA A 149 -8.77 4.64 -2.64
CA ALA A 149 -8.54 5.21 -1.31
C ALA A 149 -9.82 5.81 -0.72
N GLY A 150 -10.62 6.48 -1.55
CA GLY A 150 -11.90 7.02 -1.15
C GLY A 150 -12.92 5.96 -0.73
N ILE A 151 -12.95 4.82 -1.41
CA ILE A 151 -13.84 3.68 -1.13
C ILE A 151 -13.35 2.91 0.11
N LEU A 152 -12.05 2.63 0.18
CA LEU A 152 -11.45 1.82 1.24
C LEU A 152 -11.23 2.60 2.55
N PHE A 153 -11.46 3.91 2.59
CA PHE A 153 -11.22 4.73 3.77
C PHE A 153 -11.92 4.19 5.03
N LYS A 154 -13.24 3.92 4.96
CA LYS A 154 -14.02 3.40 6.09
C LYS A 154 -13.57 2.00 6.54
N PRO A 155 -13.43 0.99 5.66
CA PRO A 155 -12.89 -0.31 6.04
C PRO A 155 -11.51 -0.21 6.69
N MET A 156 -10.66 0.69 6.21
CA MET A 156 -9.32 0.87 6.78
C MET A 156 -9.33 1.53 8.15
N LEU A 157 -10.24 2.46 8.42
CA LEU A 157 -10.45 2.99 9.78
C LEU A 157 -10.83 1.89 10.75
N LEU A 158 -11.80 1.03 10.40
CA LEU A 158 -12.21 -0.10 11.24
C LEU A 158 -11.05 -1.05 11.51
N LEU A 159 -10.27 -1.38 10.49
CA LEU A 159 -9.09 -2.22 10.64
C LEU A 159 -8.04 -1.55 11.56
N ALA A 160 -7.81 -0.26 11.39
CA ALA A 160 -6.87 0.49 12.21
C ALA A 160 -7.31 0.56 13.69
N GLU A 161 -8.59 0.68 13.97
CA GLU A 161 -9.13 0.61 15.35
C GLU A 161 -8.84 -0.75 15.99
N ILE A 162 -9.06 -1.86 15.27
CA ILE A 162 -8.78 -3.21 15.75
C ILE A 162 -7.28 -3.36 16.08
N ILE A 163 -6.40 -2.89 15.20
CA ILE A 163 -4.96 -2.94 15.38
C ILE A 163 -4.53 -2.09 16.60
N ASN A 164 -5.00 -0.84 16.68
CA ASN A 164 -4.61 0.09 17.74
C ASN A 164 -5.15 -0.36 19.12
N LYS A 165 -6.36 -0.91 19.21
CA LYS A 165 -6.88 -1.51 20.45
C LYS A 165 -6.01 -2.68 20.92
N SER A 166 -5.53 -3.50 20.00
CA SER A 166 -4.60 -4.61 20.33
C SER A 166 -3.25 -4.08 20.83
N LYS A 167 -2.76 -2.97 20.29
CA LYS A 167 -1.50 -2.32 20.67
C LYS A 167 -1.57 -1.66 22.04
N ASN A 168 -2.64 -0.93 22.34
CA ASN A 168 -2.82 -0.22 23.62
C ASN A 168 -3.01 -1.15 24.82
N SER A 169 -3.39 -2.41 24.61
CA SER A 169 -3.43 -3.42 25.67
C SER A 169 -2.05 -3.77 26.27
N TYR A 170 -0.95 -3.19 25.76
CA TYR A 170 0.40 -3.34 26.33
C TYR A 170 0.75 -2.29 27.38
N TYR A 171 0.06 -1.14 27.39
CA TYR A 171 0.37 -0.03 28.31
C TYR A 171 -0.45 -0.05 29.60
N LEU A 172 -1.31 -1.09 29.76
CA LEU A 172 -2.18 -1.25 30.92
C LEU A 172 -1.80 -2.49 31.80
N LEU A 173 -0.65 -3.11 31.53
CA LEU A 173 -0.02 -4.15 32.35
C LEU A 173 1.37 -3.71 32.83
#